data_40346fc37f7e771d1ffb54918d10d105
#
_entry.id   40346fc37f7e771d1ffb54918d10d105
#
_cell.length_a   1.000
_cell.length_b   1.000
_cell.length_c   1.000
_cell.angle_alpha   90.00
_cell.angle_beta   90.00
_cell.angle_gamma   90.00
#
_symmetry.space_group_name_H-M   'P 1'
#
loop_
_entity.id
_entity.type
_entity.pdbx_description
1 polymer ?
#
loop_
_entity_poly.entity_id
_entity_poly.type
_entity_poly.pdbx_seq_one_letter_code
_entity_poly.pdbx_strand_id
1 'polypeptide(L)'
;AALRNAQPVYELPGGGLFLSRHADLMRVYKDRAVFSSDKKVEFYPKFGDSLLYEHHTTSLVFNDAPLHTRVRKAIAGALSPRAIAGIDVVVGQLVDRLLDDMAARQADGKPVDAVADFAQNIPIEVIGNLLAIPRAERDPLRDWSLAILGALEPEINDAQFDAGETAVRDFLAYLQALVARRQA
;
A
#
# COMPACT_ATOMS: atom_id res chain seq x y z
N ALA A 1 -14.78 -15.30 16.32
CA ALA A 1 -15.34 -15.03 17.67
C ALA A 1 -14.75 -15.96 18.72
N ALA A 2 -14.72 -17.29 18.51
CA ALA A 2 -14.24 -18.26 19.50
C ALA A 2 -12.78 -17.99 19.94
N LEU A 3 -11.84 -17.83 19.01
CA LEU A 3 -10.44 -17.55 19.32
C LEU A 3 -10.27 -16.25 20.14
N ARG A 4 -11.01 -15.19 19.77
CA ARG A 4 -10.97 -13.91 20.48
C ARG A 4 -11.38 -14.03 21.95
N ASN A 5 -12.31 -14.91 22.26
CA ASN A 5 -12.79 -15.12 23.63
C ASN A 5 -11.87 -16.04 24.43
N ALA A 6 -11.37 -17.10 23.81
CA ALA A 6 -10.54 -18.11 24.47
C ALA A 6 -9.06 -17.70 24.59
N GLN A 7 -8.47 -17.19 23.51
CA GLN A 7 -7.07 -16.81 23.41
C GLN A 7 -6.92 -15.51 22.60
N PRO A 8 -7.19 -14.35 23.19
CA PRO A 8 -7.12 -13.06 22.47
C PRO A 8 -5.71 -12.68 22.02
N VAL A 9 -4.70 -13.21 22.68
CA VAL A 9 -3.29 -13.19 22.27
C VAL A 9 -2.90 -14.64 22.00
N TYR A 10 -2.73 -14.99 20.73
CA TYR A 10 -2.43 -16.36 20.30
C TYR A 10 -1.01 -16.42 19.75
N GLU A 11 -0.20 -17.32 20.26
CA GLU A 11 1.15 -17.57 19.78
C GLU A 11 1.11 -18.45 18.53
N LEU A 12 1.76 -17.98 17.48
CA LEU A 12 1.83 -18.69 16.20
C LEU A 12 2.91 -19.77 16.24
N PRO A 13 2.73 -20.94 15.59
CA PRO A 13 3.70 -22.03 15.58
C PRO A 13 5.11 -21.64 15.10
N GLY A 14 5.22 -20.65 14.22
CA GLY A 14 6.48 -20.10 13.70
C GLY A 14 7.06 -18.96 14.51
N GLY A 15 6.54 -18.70 15.71
CA GLY A 15 6.82 -17.48 16.49
C GLY A 15 5.91 -16.32 16.08
N GLY A 16 5.93 -15.28 16.88
CA GLY A 16 5.03 -14.15 16.70
C GLY A 16 3.68 -14.32 17.37
N LEU A 17 2.93 -13.24 17.49
CA LEU A 17 1.68 -13.17 18.23
C LEU A 17 0.54 -12.67 17.31
N PHE A 18 -0.54 -13.43 17.27
CA PHE A 18 -1.79 -12.99 16.66
C PHE A 18 -2.68 -12.31 17.71
N LEU A 19 -2.95 -11.02 17.51
CA LEU A 19 -3.79 -10.22 18.39
C LEU A 19 -5.18 -10.08 17.79
N SER A 20 -6.22 -10.36 18.58
CA SER A 20 -7.60 -10.33 18.11
C SER A 20 -8.51 -9.35 18.85
N ARG A 21 -8.05 -8.65 19.89
CA ARG A 21 -8.78 -7.59 20.58
C ARG A 21 -8.33 -6.21 20.11
N HIS A 22 -9.27 -5.33 19.87
CA HIS A 22 -8.99 -3.94 19.47
C HIS A 22 -8.10 -3.21 20.48
N ALA A 23 -8.32 -3.42 21.80
CA ALA A 23 -7.52 -2.78 22.84
C ALA A 23 -6.03 -3.18 22.77
N ASP A 24 -5.74 -4.46 22.51
CA ASP A 24 -4.38 -4.98 22.39
C ASP A 24 -3.69 -4.41 21.13
N LEU A 25 -4.39 -4.39 20.01
CA LEU A 25 -3.91 -3.76 18.77
C LEU A 25 -3.63 -2.27 18.96
N MET A 26 -4.54 -1.54 19.62
CA MET A 26 -4.34 -0.12 19.88
C MET A 26 -3.16 0.16 20.79
N ARG A 27 -2.86 -0.73 21.73
CA ARG A 27 -1.66 -0.65 22.57
C ARG A 27 -0.40 -0.82 21.73
N VAL A 28 -0.33 -1.85 20.88
CA VAL A 28 0.81 -2.07 19.96
C VAL A 28 1.06 -0.85 19.08
N TYR A 29 0.02 -0.30 18.45
CA TYR A 29 0.17 0.85 17.56
C TYR A 29 0.53 2.16 18.27
N LYS A 30 0.22 2.32 19.53
CA LYS A 30 0.46 3.56 20.29
C LYS A 30 1.72 3.55 21.12
N ASP A 31 2.14 2.39 21.60
CA ASP A 31 3.27 2.26 22.54
C ASP A 31 4.60 2.09 21.77
N ARG A 32 5.14 3.21 21.33
CA ARG A 32 6.40 3.27 20.57
C ARG A 32 7.64 3.00 21.42
N ALA A 33 7.50 2.94 22.74
CA ALA A 33 8.62 2.62 23.64
C ALA A 33 8.87 1.12 23.71
N VAL A 34 7.83 0.34 23.48
CA VAL A 34 7.87 -1.14 23.59
C VAL A 34 7.85 -1.81 22.20
N PHE A 35 7.08 -1.25 21.26
CA PHE A 35 6.87 -1.85 19.95
C PHE A 35 7.55 -1.05 18.84
N SER A 36 8.27 -1.75 17.99
CA SER A 36 8.98 -1.21 16.82
C SER A 36 8.31 -1.62 15.52
N SER A 37 8.35 -0.74 14.52
CA SER A 37 7.99 -1.04 13.12
C SER A 37 9.22 -1.36 12.27
N ASP A 38 10.44 -1.21 12.79
CA ASP A 38 11.66 -1.48 12.02
C ASP A 38 11.78 -2.98 11.70
N LYS A 39 11.82 -3.28 10.41
CA LYS A 39 11.85 -4.65 9.87
C LYS A 39 13.21 -5.04 9.27
N LYS A 40 14.25 -4.24 9.45
CA LYS A 40 15.55 -4.50 8.84
C LYS A 40 16.11 -5.88 9.15
N VAL A 41 16.11 -6.25 10.43
CA VAL A 41 16.60 -7.56 10.88
C VAL A 41 15.71 -8.70 10.40
N GLU A 42 14.39 -8.50 10.42
CA GLU A 42 13.40 -9.52 10.05
C GLU A 42 13.36 -9.75 8.53
N PHE A 43 13.54 -8.69 7.73
CA PHE A 43 13.47 -8.79 6.28
C PHE A 43 14.77 -9.23 5.60
N TYR A 44 15.91 -9.03 6.24
CA TYR A 44 17.20 -9.37 5.62
C TYR A 44 17.33 -10.86 5.25
N PRO A 45 16.94 -11.85 6.09
CA PRO A 45 16.98 -13.25 5.69
C PRO A 45 16.12 -13.60 4.48
N LYS A 46 15.03 -12.84 4.24
CA LYS A 46 14.11 -13.05 3.13
C LYS A 46 14.56 -12.38 1.85
N PHE A 47 15.04 -11.15 1.94
CA PHE A 47 15.30 -10.31 0.76
C PHE A 47 16.79 -10.08 0.46
N GLY A 48 17.69 -10.36 1.40
CA GLY A 48 19.13 -10.07 1.22
C GLY A 48 19.41 -8.60 0.87
N ASP A 49 20.42 -8.37 0.04
CA ASP A 49 20.81 -7.05 -0.46
C ASP A 49 20.05 -6.69 -1.77
N SER A 50 18.72 -6.78 -1.74
CA SER A 50 17.85 -6.56 -2.89
C SER A 50 17.21 -5.18 -2.91
N LEU A 51 16.65 -4.76 -4.04
CA LEU A 51 15.83 -3.55 -4.14
C LEU A 51 14.54 -3.65 -3.29
N LEU A 52 13.97 -4.85 -3.18
CA LEU A 52 12.84 -5.10 -2.27
C LEU A 52 13.21 -4.82 -0.82
N TYR A 53 14.39 -5.28 -0.37
CA TYR A 53 14.88 -4.97 0.96
C TYR A 53 15.04 -3.47 1.17
N GLU A 54 15.73 -2.79 0.26
CA GLU A 54 15.93 -1.35 0.33
C GLU A 54 14.60 -0.61 0.35
N HIS A 55 13.70 -0.93 -0.58
CA HIS A 55 12.37 -0.33 -0.66
C HIS A 55 11.58 -0.48 0.64
N HIS A 56 11.49 -1.69 1.16
CA HIS A 56 10.72 -1.94 2.37
C HIS A 56 11.34 -1.29 3.60
N THR A 57 12.66 -1.41 3.78
CA THR A 57 13.35 -0.89 4.97
C THR A 57 13.57 0.62 4.96
N THR A 58 13.38 1.29 3.83
CA THR A 58 13.39 2.76 3.73
C THR A 58 11.98 3.35 3.70
N SER A 59 10.95 2.52 3.52
CA SER A 59 9.56 2.98 3.49
C SER A 59 9.11 3.51 4.85
N LEU A 60 8.15 4.45 4.84
CA LEU A 60 7.60 5.05 6.06
C LEU A 60 6.99 4.01 7.01
N VAL A 61 6.41 2.95 6.46
CA VAL A 61 5.65 1.93 7.22
C VAL A 61 6.57 1.11 8.12
N PHE A 62 7.79 0.80 7.65
CA PHE A 62 8.73 -0.08 8.34
C PHE A 62 9.90 0.68 8.97
N ASN A 63 9.65 1.89 9.46
CA ASN A 63 10.64 2.70 10.15
C ASN A 63 10.08 3.33 11.42
N ASP A 64 10.94 3.47 12.41
CA ASP A 64 10.66 4.17 13.65
C ASP A 64 11.18 5.62 13.64
N ALA A 65 10.93 6.35 14.72
CA ALA A 65 11.56 7.65 14.93
C ALA A 65 13.10 7.50 15.05
N PRO A 66 13.90 8.44 14.56
CA PRO A 66 13.52 9.76 14.05
C PRO A 66 13.13 9.79 12.56
N LEU A 67 13.47 8.75 11.78
CA LEU A 67 13.25 8.73 10.33
C LEU A 67 11.75 8.82 9.98
N HIS A 68 10.92 7.94 10.57
CA HIS A 68 9.47 7.99 10.40
C HIS A 68 8.90 9.38 10.67
N THR A 69 9.27 10.00 11.81
CA THR A 69 8.75 11.31 12.20
C THR A 69 9.14 12.40 11.21
N ARG A 70 10.38 12.38 10.72
CA ARG A 70 10.88 13.35 9.73
C ARG A 70 10.15 13.23 8.40
N VAL A 71 10.03 12.02 7.86
CA VAL A 71 9.36 11.78 6.57
C VAL A 71 7.87 12.08 6.68
N ARG A 72 7.20 11.59 7.72
CA ARG A 72 5.77 11.86 7.94
C ARG A 72 5.48 13.35 8.05
N LYS A 73 6.34 14.13 8.72
CA LYS A 73 6.21 15.59 8.81
C LYS A 73 6.34 16.25 7.44
N ALA A 74 7.25 15.77 6.59
CA ALA A 74 7.44 16.33 5.26
C ALA A 74 6.21 16.12 4.35
N ILE A 75 5.56 14.95 4.43
CA ILE A 75 4.38 14.66 3.60
C ILE A 75 3.05 15.10 4.22
N ALA A 76 3.02 15.45 5.51
CA ALA A 76 1.78 15.80 6.22
C ALA A 76 1.03 16.98 5.61
N GLY A 77 1.76 17.94 5.02
CA GLY A 77 1.17 19.09 4.33
C GLY A 77 0.33 18.68 3.11
N ALA A 78 0.83 17.74 2.32
CA ALA A 78 0.15 17.22 1.13
C ALA A 78 -1.09 16.38 1.46
N LEU A 79 -1.18 15.82 2.68
CA LEU A 79 -2.29 15.02 3.17
C LEU A 79 -3.10 15.75 4.25
N SER A 80 -2.95 17.07 4.34
CA SER A 80 -3.73 17.87 5.29
C SER A 80 -5.22 17.91 4.91
N PRO A 81 -6.14 18.14 5.86
CA PRO A 81 -7.56 18.27 5.54
C PRO A 81 -7.85 19.31 4.45
N ARG A 82 -7.05 20.37 4.38
CA ARG A 82 -7.16 21.38 3.32
C ARG A 82 -6.72 20.86 1.95
N ALA A 83 -5.66 20.05 1.90
CA ALA A 83 -5.13 19.51 0.64
C ALA A 83 -6.04 18.44 0.04
N ILE A 84 -6.78 17.72 0.89
CA ILE A 84 -7.75 16.70 0.47
C ILE A 84 -9.20 17.22 0.44
N ALA A 85 -9.40 18.51 0.69
CA ALA A 85 -10.73 19.11 0.59
C ALA A 85 -11.29 18.96 -0.83
N GLY A 86 -12.53 18.46 -0.93
CA GLY A 86 -13.17 18.19 -2.22
C GLY A 86 -12.83 16.82 -2.83
N ILE A 87 -12.04 15.98 -2.16
CA ILE A 87 -11.77 14.61 -2.63
C ILE A 87 -13.06 13.79 -2.73
N ASP A 88 -14.03 14.06 -1.88
CA ASP A 88 -15.36 13.46 -1.88
C ASP A 88 -16.09 13.67 -3.21
N VAL A 89 -16.01 14.87 -3.77
CA VAL A 89 -16.58 15.19 -5.08
C VAL A 89 -15.87 14.39 -6.19
N VAL A 90 -14.55 14.35 -6.14
CA VAL A 90 -13.74 13.61 -7.14
C VAL A 90 -14.01 12.11 -7.04
N VAL A 91 -14.11 11.58 -5.83
CA VAL A 91 -14.43 10.17 -5.60
C VAL A 91 -15.86 9.86 -6.04
N GLY A 92 -16.83 10.75 -5.76
CA GLY A 92 -18.21 10.59 -6.22
C GLY A 92 -18.29 10.47 -7.75
N GLN A 93 -17.68 11.40 -8.49
CA GLN A 93 -17.63 11.35 -9.96
C GLN A 93 -16.91 10.11 -10.51
N LEU A 94 -15.87 9.64 -9.80
CA LEU A 94 -15.19 8.40 -10.15
C LEU A 94 -16.10 7.19 -9.97
N VAL A 95 -16.79 7.11 -8.84
CA VAL A 95 -17.73 6.02 -8.53
C VAL A 95 -18.85 5.96 -9.56
N ASP A 96 -19.48 7.10 -9.86
CA ASP A 96 -20.56 7.19 -10.87
C ASP A 96 -20.07 6.64 -12.22
N ARG A 97 -18.90 7.07 -12.69
CA ARG A 97 -18.33 6.59 -13.95
C ARG A 97 -18.05 5.08 -13.92
N LEU A 98 -17.45 4.55 -12.85
CA LEU A 98 -17.17 3.12 -12.74
C LEU A 98 -18.46 2.28 -12.72
N LEU A 99 -19.52 2.78 -12.09
CA LEU A 99 -20.83 2.13 -12.12
C LEU A 99 -21.47 2.16 -13.51
N ASP A 100 -21.35 3.27 -14.23
CA ASP A 100 -21.83 3.39 -15.61
C ASP A 100 -21.07 2.40 -16.54
N ASP A 101 -19.75 2.30 -16.41
CA ASP A 101 -18.93 1.35 -17.16
C ASP A 101 -19.33 -0.12 -16.86
N MET A 102 -19.59 -0.44 -15.58
CA MET A 102 -20.08 -1.75 -15.19
C MET A 102 -21.48 -2.04 -15.77
N ALA A 103 -22.38 -1.07 -15.72
CA ALA A 103 -23.73 -1.21 -16.28
C ALA A 103 -23.69 -1.43 -17.81
N ALA A 104 -22.85 -0.70 -18.51
CA ALA A 104 -22.65 -0.88 -19.95
C ALA A 104 -22.13 -2.30 -20.29
N ARG A 105 -21.14 -2.79 -19.55
CA ARG A 105 -20.62 -4.16 -19.74
C ARG A 105 -21.67 -5.23 -19.48
N GLN A 106 -22.50 -5.04 -18.43
CA GLN A 106 -23.58 -5.97 -18.14
C GLN A 106 -24.67 -5.95 -19.22
N ALA A 107 -24.99 -4.79 -19.79
CA ALA A 107 -25.92 -4.66 -20.90
C ALA A 107 -25.45 -5.41 -22.14
N ASP A 108 -24.12 -5.50 -22.36
CA ASP A 108 -23.49 -6.30 -23.41
C ASP A 108 -23.43 -7.83 -23.08
N GLY A 109 -24.01 -8.26 -21.96
CA GLY A 109 -24.00 -9.65 -21.49
C GLY A 109 -22.65 -10.11 -20.95
N LYS A 110 -21.69 -9.20 -20.67
CA LYS A 110 -20.38 -9.52 -20.11
C LYS A 110 -20.46 -9.60 -18.59
N PRO A 111 -19.77 -10.55 -17.94
CA PRO A 111 -19.70 -10.59 -16.49
C PRO A 111 -18.96 -9.36 -15.95
N VAL A 112 -19.37 -8.91 -14.77
CA VAL A 112 -18.77 -7.78 -14.05
C VAL A 112 -18.11 -8.30 -12.79
N ASP A 113 -16.85 -7.92 -12.58
CA ASP A 113 -16.09 -8.22 -11.35
C ASP A 113 -16.05 -6.96 -10.46
N ALA A 114 -16.74 -7.01 -9.32
CA ALA A 114 -16.81 -5.88 -8.40
C ALA A 114 -15.44 -5.47 -7.82
N VAL A 115 -14.46 -6.37 -7.80
CA VAL A 115 -13.09 -6.05 -7.36
C VAL A 115 -12.29 -5.45 -8.51
N ALA A 116 -12.20 -6.16 -9.64
CA ALA A 116 -11.38 -5.74 -10.77
C ALA A 116 -11.94 -4.52 -11.51
N ASP A 117 -13.26 -4.47 -11.71
CA ASP A 117 -13.91 -3.41 -12.50
C ASP A 117 -14.26 -2.17 -11.64
N PHE A 118 -14.32 -2.31 -10.30
CA PHE A 118 -14.73 -1.22 -9.41
C PHE A 118 -13.74 -0.94 -8.29
N ALA A 119 -13.63 -1.83 -7.30
CA ALA A 119 -12.97 -1.50 -6.03
C ALA A 119 -11.47 -1.20 -6.17
N GLN A 120 -10.77 -1.90 -7.06
CA GLN A 120 -9.33 -1.71 -7.29
C GLN A 120 -9.00 -0.40 -8.01
N ASN A 121 -9.93 0.13 -8.81
CA ASN A 121 -9.69 1.36 -9.56
C ASN A 121 -9.75 2.61 -8.68
N ILE A 122 -10.55 2.58 -7.60
CA ILE A 122 -10.74 3.75 -6.74
C ILE A 122 -9.43 4.24 -6.10
N PRO A 123 -8.64 3.42 -5.38
CA PRO A 123 -7.41 3.89 -4.74
C PRO A 123 -6.36 4.37 -5.75
N ILE A 124 -6.24 3.73 -6.91
CA ILE A 124 -5.29 4.13 -7.96
C ILE A 124 -5.66 5.50 -8.53
N GLU A 125 -6.92 5.74 -8.83
CA GLU A 125 -7.39 7.03 -9.33
C GLU A 125 -7.26 8.13 -8.27
N VAL A 126 -7.57 7.83 -7.01
CA VAL A 126 -7.45 8.79 -5.91
C VAL A 126 -5.98 9.19 -5.68
N ILE A 127 -5.07 8.23 -5.58
CA ILE A 127 -3.65 8.55 -5.38
C ILE A 127 -3.05 9.20 -6.62
N GLY A 128 -3.45 8.78 -7.81
CA GLY A 128 -3.06 9.40 -9.07
C GLY A 128 -3.47 10.88 -9.13
N ASN A 129 -4.67 11.22 -8.68
CA ASN A 129 -5.12 12.61 -8.60
C ASN A 129 -4.33 13.40 -7.54
N LEU A 130 -4.14 12.84 -6.34
CA LEU A 130 -3.38 13.48 -5.26
C LEU A 130 -1.94 13.76 -5.66
N LEU A 131 -1.32 12.84 -6.39
CA LEU A 131 0.04 13.00 -6.89
C LEU A 131 0.09 13.70 -8.25
N ALA A 132 -1.03 14.16 -8.80
CA ALA A 132 -1.15 14.76 -10.14
C ALA A 132 -0.47 13.91 -11.24
N ILE A 133 -0.60 12.58 -11.16
CA ILE A 133 -0.12 11.64 -12.17
C ILE A 133 -1.06 11.69 -13.37
N PRO A 134 -0.58 11.90 -14.60
CA PRO A 134 -1.40 11.85 -15.80
C PRO A 134 -2.17 10.52 -15.90
N ARG A 135 -3.42 10.58 -16.30
CA ARG A 135 -4.30 9.42 -16.32
C ARG A 135 -3.77 8.28 -17.18
N ALA A 136 -3.20 8.63 -18.34
CA ALA A 136 -2.59 7.67 -19.26
C ALA A 136 -1.33 6.96 -18.71
N GLU A 137 -0.80 7.42 -17.57
CA GLU A 137 0.39 6.85 -16.92
C GLU A 137 0.05 6.03 -15.67
N ARG A 138 -1.26 5.84 -15.36
CA ARG A 138 -1.68 5.18 -14.09
C ARG A 138 -1.77 3.66 -14.16
N ASP A 139 -1.95 3.09 -15.34
CA ASP A 139 -2.15 1.65 -15.51
C ASP A 139 -1.07 0.79 -14.83
N PRO A 140 0.24 1.09 -14.97
CA PRO A 140 1.28 0.29 -14.33
C PRO A 140 1.31 0.38 -12.79
N LEU A 141 0.76 1.47 -12.21
CA LEU A 141 0.83 1.71 -10.75
C LEU A 141 0.20 0.58 -9.94
N ARG A 142 -0.89 0.03 -10.47
CA ARG A 142 -1.59 -1.09 -9.83
C ARG A 142 -0.71 -2.33 -9.80
N ASP A 143 -0.18 -2.72 -10.93
CA ASP A 143 0.59 -3.96 -11.08
C ASP A 143 1.89 -3.89 -10.28
N TRP A 144 2.58 -2.75 -10.30
CA TRP A 144 3.73 -2.51 -9.43
C TRP A 144 3.36 -2.61 -7.94
N SER A 145 2.26 -1.96 -7.52
CA SER A 145 1.82 -2.03 -6.12
C SER A 145 1.49 -3.45 -5.68
N LEU A 146 0.81 -4.23 -6.52
CA LEU A 146 0.45 -5.60 -6.22
C LEU A 146 1.69 -6.51 -6.15
N ALA A 147 2.66 -6.35 -7.05
CA ALA A 147 3.90 -7.12 -7.03
C ALA A 147 4.76 -6.79 -5.79
N ILE A 148 4.90 -5.50 -5.46
CA ILE A 148 5.66 -5.03 -4.28
C ILE A 148 5.01 -5.51 -2.98
N LEU A 149 3.68 -5.40 -2.86
CA LEU A 149 2.95 -5.85 -1.67
C LEU A 149 2.88 -7.37 -1.58
N GLY A 150 2.75 -8.06 -2.72
CA GLY A 150 2.78 -9.52 -2.79
C GLY A 150 4.10 -10.12 -2.31
N ALA A 151 5.20 -9.39 -2.46
CA ALA A 151 6.50 -9.79 -1.92
C ALA A 151 6.56 -9.77 -0.38
N LEU A 152 5.60 -9.13 0.32
CA LEU A 152 5.50 -9.14 1.78
C LEU A 152 4.82 -10.40 2.34
N GLU A 153 4.19 -11.23 1.50
CA GLU A 153 3.60 -12.49 1.96
C GLU A 153 4.65 -13.33 2.70
N PRO A 154 4.28 -14.09 3.73
CA PRO A 154 5.22 -14.87 4.54
C PRO A 154 6.11 -15.79 3.71
N GLU A 155 5.54 -16.46 2.74
CA GLU A 155 6.22 -17.36 1.81
C GLU A 155 6.03 -16.84 0.38
N ILE A 156 7.13 -16.65 -0.33
CA ILE A 156 7.14 -16.26 -1.74
C ILE A 156 8.07 -17.20 -2.52
N ASN A 157 7.76 -17.41 -3.79
CA ASN A 157 8.65 -18.12 -4.72
C ASN A 157 9.55 -17.14 -5.50
N ASP A 158 10.53 -17.68 -6.24
CA ASP A 158 11.48 -16.87 -7.00
C ASP A 158 10.78 -15.94 -8.01
N ALA A 159 9.72 -16.40 -8.67
CA ALA A 159 8.97 -15.59 -9.62
C ALA A 159 8.27 -14.38 -8.96
N GLN A 160 7.77 -14.55 -7.74
CA GLN A 160 7.17 -13.45 -6.97
C GLN A 160 8.25 -12.48 -6.48
N PHE A 161 9.40 -12.98 -6.09
CA PHE A 161 10.56 -12.17 -5.74
C PHE A 161 11.01 -11.32 -6.94
N ASP A 162 11.26 -11.94 -8.10
CA ASP A 162 11.71 -11.27 -9.33
C ASP A 162 10.69 -10.24 -9.83
N ALA A 163 9.40 -10.56 -9.74
CA ALA A 163 8.33 -9.62 -10.07
C ALA A 163 8.34 -8.39 -9.15
N GLY A 164 8.55 -8.58 -7.84
CA GLY A 164 8.69 -7.51 -6.88
C GLY A 164 9.90 -6.62 -7.14
N GLU A 165 11.08 -7.23 -7.40
CA GLU A 165 12.32 -6.52 -7.77
C GLU A 165 12.13 -5.65 -9.01
N THR A 166 11.53 -6.22 -10.05
CA THR A 166 11.23 -5.51 -11.30
C THR A 166 10.28 -4.35 -11.04
N ALA A 167 9.21 -4.59 -10.28
CA ALA A 167 8.22 -3.57 -9.94
C ALA A 167 8.84 -2.40 -9.14
N VAL A 168 9.72 -2.68 -8.17
CA VAL A 168 10.43 -1.61 -7.43
C VAL A 168 11.30 -0.79 -8.37
N ARG A 169 12.08 -1.44 -9.23
CA ARG A 169 12.94 -0.76 -10.21
C ARG A 169 12.16 0.17 -11.12
N ASP A 170 11.10 -0.35 -11.73
CA ASP A 170 10.30 0.38 -12.69
C ASP A 170 9.54 1.53 -12.04
N PHE A 171 8.98 1.30 -10.84
CA PHE A 171 8.28 2.32 -10.08
C PHE A 171 9.21 3.46 -9.65
N LEU A 172 10.42 3.15 -9.18
CA LEU A 172 11.43 4.16 -8.83
C LEU A 172 11.87 4.96 -10.05
N ALA A 173 12.12 4.32 -11.18
CA ALA A 173 12.48 4.99 -12.44
C ALA A 173 11.35 5.94 -12.88
N TYR A 174 10.11 5.49 -12.82
CA TYR A 174 8.95 6.31 -13.13
C TYR A 174 8.85 7.53 -12.20
N LEU A 175 8.96 7.35 -10.89
CA LEU A 175 8.89 8.45 -9.93
C LEU A 175 10.01 9.48 -10.12
N GLN A 176 11.24 9.02 -10.40
CA GLN A 176 12.37 9.90 -10.71
C GLN A 176 12.10 10.75 -11.96
N ALA A 177 11.59 10.13 -13.03
CA ALA A 177 11.21 10.82 -14.24
C ALA A 177 10.07 11.83 -14.01
N LEU A 178 9.06 11.45 -13.20
CA LEU A 178 7.96 12.33 -12.85
C LEU A 178 8.44 13.56 -12.06
N VAL A 179 9.33 13.38 -11.10
CA VAL A 179 9.94 14.49 -10.34
C VAL A 179 10.75 15.41 -11.25
N ALA A 180 11.61 14.84 -12.12
CA ALA A 180 12.40 15.62 -13.06
C ALA A 180 11.54 16.49 -13.99
N ARG A 181 10.44 15.93 -14.52
CA ARG A 181 9.47 16.69 -15.36
C ARG A 181 8.80 17.87 -14.64
N ARG A 182 8.72 17.81 -13.29
CA ARG A 182 8.08 18.86 -12.48
C ARG A 182 9.03 19.94 -12.02
N GLN A 183 10.31 19.66 -12.08
CA GLN A 183 11.36 20.61 -11.72
C GLN A 183 11.85 21.44 -12.92
N ALA A 184 11.54 20.97 -14.14
CA ALA A 184 11.83 21.67 -15.39
C ALA A 184 10.78 22.74 -15.69
#